data_d325b4bbe79bdb1fc7007b6e77a8dbb4
#
_entry.id   d325b4bbe79bdb1fc7007b6e77a8dbb4
#
_cell.length_a   1.000
_cell.length_b   1.000
_cell.length_c   1.000
_cell.angle_alpha   90.00
_cell.angle_beta   90.00
_cell.angle_gamma   90.00
#
_symmetry.space_group_name_H-M   'P 1'
#
loop_
_entity.id
_entity.type
_entity.pdbx_description
1 polymer ?
#
loop_
_entity_poly.entity_id
_entity_poly.type
_entity_poly.pdbx_seq_one_letter_code
_entity_poly.pdbx_strand_id
1 'polypeptide(L)'
;RGVNIPPGLGEPTFDRLDALIAQAMLSIPATKGVEIGEGFAAARSRGSLNNDAFYAENGRVRTVTNSAGGTLGGISSGEEIVVRVAIKPTSSVAREQQTVDINLEPRTILVEGRHDPSVVPRAVPVVEAMLAIVLADLLLQNRAARI
;
A
#
# COMPACT_ATOMS: atom_id res chain seq x y z
N ARG A 1 4.47 6.16 -5.12
CA ARG A 1 3.50 6.33 -6.22
C ARG A 1 3.95 5.53 -7.43
N GLY A 2 3.00 4.87 -8.12
CA GLY A 2 3.23 4.21 -9.40
C GLY A 2 2.77 5.12 -10.55
N VAL A 3 3.66 5.45 -11.47
CA VAL A 3 3.37 6.32 -12.61
C VAL A 3 3.43 5.54 -13.94
N ASN A 4 2.72 6.02 -14.95
CA ASN A 4 2.68 5.41 -16.29
C ASN A 4 2.17 3.95 -16.28
N ILE A 5 1.29 3.63 -15.37
CA ILE A 5 0.68 2.31 -15.28
C ILE A 5 -0.41 2.20 -16.38
N PRO A 6 -0.39 1.17 -17.22
CA PRO A 6 -1.45 0.98 -18.20
C PRO A 6 -2.78 0.68 -17.51
N PRO A 7 -3.91 1.12 -18.08
CA PRO A 7 -5.23 0.75 -17.56
C PRO A 7 -5.49 -0.74 -17.77
N GLY A 8 -6.31 -1.34 -16.89
CA GLY A 8 -6.80 -2.71 -17.01
C GLY A 8 -5.93 -3.79 -16.35
N LEU A 9 -5.04 -3.42 -15.43
CA LEU A 9 -4.29 -4.40 -14.61
C LEU A 9 -5.09 -4.77 -13.37
N GLY A 10 -5.23 -6.04 -13.11
CA GLY A 10 -5.98 -6.65 -12.03
C GLY A 10 -7.05 -7.59 -12.55
N GLU A 11 -7.45 -8.56 -11.73
CA GLU A 11 -8.45 -9.57 -12.05
C GLU A 11 -9.63 -9.47 -11.06
N PRO A 12 -10.81 -9.98 -11.42
CA PRO A 12 -11.96 -9.87 -10.53
C PRO A 12 -11.80 -10.70 -9.25
N THR A 13 -12.52 -10.27 -8.22
CA THR A 13 -12.73 -10.87 -6.92
C THR A 13 -11.49 -10.84 -6.04
N PHE A 14 -10.66 -11.88 -5.95
CA PHE A 14 -9.54 -11.95 -5.00
C PHE A 14 -8.24 -11.34 -5.54
N ASP A 15 -8.07 -11.31 -6.86
CA ASP A 15 -6.84 -10.86 -7.53
C ASP A 15 -6.97 -9.43 -8.06
N ARG A 16 -7.85 -8.64 -7.44
CA ARG A 16 -7.95 -7.20 -7.71
C ARG A 16 -6.63 -6.51 -7.39
N LEU A 17 -6.29 -5.51 -8.19
CA LEU A 17 -5.06 -4.74 -8.02
C LEU A 17 -4.93 -4.14 -6.60
N ASP A 18 -6.00 -3.56 -6.07
CA ASP A 18 -6.02 -3.00 -4.72
C ASP A 18 -5.80 -4.07 -3.63
N ALA A 19 -6.38 -5.26 -3.81
CA ALA A 19 -6.22 -6.38 -2.89
C ALA A 19 -4.79 -6.92 -2.89
N LEU A 20 -4.21 -7.13 -4.07
CA LEU A 20 -2.83 -7.60 -4.21
C LEU A 20 -1.80 -6.59 -3.68
N ILE A 21 -2.02 -5.30 -3.94
CA ILE A 21 -1.19 -4.23 -3.34
C ILE A 21 -1.29 -4.30 -1.82
N ALA A 22 -2.49 -4.37 -1.26
CA ALA A 22 -2.66 -4.44 0.20
C ALA A 22 -1.99 -5.67 0.80
N GLN A 23 -2.12 -6.84 0.17
CA GLN A 23 -1.45 -8.08 0.57
C GLN A 23 0.07 -7.92 0.56
N ALA A 24 0.64 -7.37 -0.52
CA ALA A 24 2.07 -7.15 -0.64
C ALA A 24 2.58 -6.19 0.44
N MET A 25 1.90 -5.07 0.66
CA MET A 25 2.29 -4.09 1.67
C MET A 25 2.19 -4.63 3.10
N LEU A 26 1.13 -5.38 3.41
CA LEU A 26 0.96 -5.98 4.74
C LEU A 26 1.92 -7.15 5.00
N SER A 27 2.53 -7.73 3.97
CA SER A 27 3.59 -8.74 4.12
C SER A 27 4.93 -8.13 4.57
N ILE A 28 5.10 -6.81 4.43
CA ILE A 28 6.31 -6.11 4.89
C ILE A 28 6.27 -6.03 6.43
N PRO A 29 7.33 -6.48 7.14
CA PRO A 29 7.38 -6.39 8.59
C PRO A 29 7.15 -4.96 9.10
N ALA A 30 6.48 -4.84 10.23
CA ALA A 30 6.11 -3.57 10.87
C ALA A 30 5.01 -2.76 10.17
N THR A 31 4.51 -3.18 9.04
CA THR A 31 3.32 -2.56 8.42
C THR A 31 2.08 -2.84 9.28
N LYS A 32 1.25 -1.81 9.48
CA LYS A 32 0.03 -1.83 10.29
C LYS A 32 -1.20 -1.28 9.58
N GLY A 33 -1.02 -0.70 8.41
CA GLY A 33 -2.13 -0.21 7.62
C GLY A 33 -1.70 0.12 6.21
N VAL A 34 -2.65 0.07 5.29
CA VAL A 34 -2.49 0.41 3.89
C VAL A 34 -3.69 1.24 3.47
N GLU A 35 -3.44 2.30 2.73
CA GLU A 35 -4.47 3.10 2.09
C GLU A 35 -4.14 3.27 0.61
N ILE A 36 -5.19 3.25 -0.24
CA ILE A 36 -5.11 3.51 -1.66
C ILE A 36 -5.97 4.73 -1.97
N GLY A 37 -5.43 5.68 -2.73
CA GLY A 37 -6.09 6.95 -3.02
C GLY A 37 -6.37 7.74 -1.73
N GLU A 38 -7.60 8.19 -1.56
CA GLU A 38 -8.06 8.89 -0.34
C GLU A 38 -8.16 7.97 0.88
N GLY A 39 -8.19 6.64 0.69
CA GLY A 39 -8.18 5.68 1.79
C GLY A 39 -9.30 5.94 2.80
N PHE A 40 -8.95 6.05 4.09
CA PHE A 40 -9.92 6.33 5.16
C PHE A 40 -10.59 7.71 5.05
N ALA A 41 -10.02 8.66 4.31
CA ALA A 41 -10.67 9.95 4.08
C ALA A 41 -11.90 9.78 3.17
N ALA A 42 -11.86 8.87 2.20
CA ALA A 42 -13.01 8.57 1.34
C ALA A 42 -14.24 8.14 2.15
N ALA A 43 -14.05 7.36 3.23
CA ALA A 43 -15.15 6.90 4.09
C ALA A 43 -15.86 8.05 4.83
N ARG A 44 -15.23 9.22 4.94
CA ARG A 44 -15.79 10.43 5.57
C ARG A 44 -16.31 11.43 4.55
N SER A 45 -16.08 11.19 3.26
CA SER A 45 -16.49 12.06 2.17
C SER A 45 -17.91 11.75 1.69
N ARG A 46 -18.58 12.76 1.13
CA ARG A 46 -19.81 12.52 0.37
C ARG A 46 -19.44 11.96 -0.99
N GLY A 47 -20.24 11.04 -1.54
CA GLY A 47 -20.00 10.41 -2.83
C GLY A 47 -19.81 11.43 -3.98
N SER A 48 -20.56 12.53 -3.97
CA SER A 48 -20.41 13.61 -4.96
C SER A 48 -19.07 14.34 -4.91
N LEU A 49 -18.38 14.32 -3.77
CA LEU A 49 -17.05 14.93 -3.59
C LEU A 49 -15.92 13.94 -3.84
N ASN A 50 -16.18 12.65 -3.63
CA ASN A 50 -15.19 11.57 -3.84
C ASN A 50 -15.23 11.03 -5.27
N ASN A 51 -16.00 11.62 -6.15
CA ASN A 51 -16.13 11.20 -7.53
C ASN A 51 -15.03 11.79 -8.40
N ASP A 52 -14.25 10.93 -9.06
CA ASP A 52 -13.21 11.34 -10.01
C ASP A 52 -13.83 11.54 -11.40
N ALA A 53 -14.17 12.78 -11.73
CA ALA A 53 -14.80 13.11 -13.02
C ALA A 53 -13.85 12.85 -14.19
N PHE A 54 -14.33 12.16 -15.22
CA PHE A 54 -13.54 11.82 -16.40
C PHE A 54 -13.49 12.95 -17.42
N TYR A 55 -12.35 13.06 -18.11
CA TYR A 55 -12.19 13.89 -19.30
C TYR A 55 -11.25 13.20 -20.30
N ALA A 56 -11.26 13.68 -21.54
CA ALA A 56 -10.39 13.17 -22.60
C ALA A 56 -9.24 14.16 -22.84
N GLU A 57 -8.01 13.66 -22.87
CA GLU A 57 -6.82 14.44 -23.18
C GLU A 57 -5.84 13.59 -24.02
N ASN A 58 -5.42 14.13 -25.17
CA ASN A 58 -4.45 13.49 -26.06
C ASN A 58 -4.82 12.03 -26.41
N GLY A 59 -6.10 11.75 -26.65
CA GLY A 59 -6.61 10.41 -26.99
C GLY A 59 -6.63 9.42 -25.84
N ARG A 60 -6.48 9.91 -24.59
CA ARG A 60 -6.55 9.10 -23.36
C ARG A 60 -7.68 9.59 -22.47
N VAL A 61 -8.26 8.68 -21.72
CA VAL A 61 -9.17 9.00 -20.62
C VAL A 61 -8.35 9.35 -19.39
N ARG A 62 -8.66 10.48 -18.78
CA ARG A 62 -8.03 10.98 -17.55
C ARG A 62 -9.11 11.32 -16.52
N THR A 63 -8.71 11.55 -15.29
CA THR A 63 -9.60 12.04 -14.23
C THR A 63 -9.15 13.41 -13.71
N VAL A 64 -10.11 14.26 -13.33
CA VAL A 64 -9.86 15.60 -12.79
C VAL A 64 -9.18 15.51 -11.41
N THR A 65 -9.59 14.52 -10.63
CA THR A 65 -9.02 14.17 -9.33
C THR A 65 -8.58 12.71 -9.35
N ASN A 66 -7.90 12.26 -8.33
CA ASN A 66 -7.48 10.85 -8.21
C ASN A 66 -7.77 10.33 -6.80
N SER A 67 -9.00 10.52 -6.34
CA SER A 67 -9.49 10.06 -5.04
C SER A 67 -9.44 8.53 -4.93
N ALA A 68 -9.70 7.84 -6.05
CA ALA A 68 -9.60 6.39 -6.16
C ALA A 68 -8.15 5.87 -6.13
N GLY A 69 -7.14 6.74 -6.30
CA GLY A 69 -5.73 6.36 -6.25
C GLY A 69 -5.28 5.44 -7.37
N GLY A 70 -5.80 5.63 -8.59
CA GLY A 70 -5.41 4.88 -9.78
C GLY A 70 -6.08 3.50 -9.92
N THR A 71 -7.03 3.16 -9.04
CA THR A 71 -7.77 1.89 -9.08
C THR A 71 -9.27 2.13 -9.11
N LEU A 72 -9.98 1.54 -10.05
CA LEU A 72 -11.43 1.56 -10.16
C LEU A 72 -11.95 0.15 -10.40
N GLY A 73 -12.92 -0.28 -9.59
CA GLY A 73 -13.46 -1.64 -9.67
C GLY A 73 -12.43 -2.75 -9.42
N GLY A 74 -11.28 -2.43 -8.85
CA GLY A 74 -10.19 -3.37 -8.59
C GLY A 74 -9.18 -3.51 -9.72
N ILE A 75 -9.28 -2.68 -10.76
CA ILE A 75 -8.32 -2.63 -11.87
C ILE A 75 -7.68 -1.25 -11.99
N SER A 76 -6.51 -1.17 -12.62
CA SER A 76 -5.86 0.12 -12.85
C SER A 76 -6.64 0.98 -13.83
N SER A 77 -6.79 2.27 -13.52
CA SER A 77 -7.51 3.25 -14.33
C SER A 77 -6.63 3.93 -15.40
N GLY A 78 -5.31 3.81 -15.27
CA GLY A 78 -4.34 4.58 -16.07
C GLY A 78 -3.84 5.85 -15.38
N GLU A 79 -4.45 6.22 -14.24
CA GLU A 79 -3.94 7.28 -13.38
C GLU A 79 -2.82 6.78 -12.45
N GLU A 80 -2.17 7.71 -11.74
CA GLU A 80 -1.15 7.35 -10.75
C GLU A 80 -1.72 6.41 -9.69
N ILE A 81 -1.03 5.32 -9.41
CA ILE A 81 -1.34 4.49 -8.26
C ILE A 81 -0.75 5.14 -7.01
N VAL A 82 -1.63 5.55 -6.12
CA VAL A 82 -1.27 6.21 -4.86
C VAL A 82 -1.51 5.27 -3.70
N VAL A 83 -0.41 4.85 -3.06
CA VAL A 83 -0.44 3.97 -1.89
C VAL A 83 0.23 4.67 -0.71
N ARG A 84 -0.39 4.60 0.47
CA ARG A 84 0.18 5.00 1.75
C ARG A 84 0.26 3.81 2.68
N VAL A 85 1.39 3.67 3.35
CA VAL A 85 1.66 2.54 4.24
C VAL A 85 1.97 3.06 5.64
N ALA A 86 1.24 2.58 6.63
CA ALA A 86 1.48 2.89 8.03
C ALA A 86 2.44 1.86 8.63
N ILE A 87 3.56 2.33 9.17
CA ILE A 87 4.59 1.50 9.77
C ILE A 87 4.64 1.79 11.27
N LYS A 88 4.58 0.75 12.10
CA LYS A 88 4.72 0.92 13.55
C LYS A 88 6.14 1.35 13.93
N PRO A 89 6.31 2.09 15.03
CA PRO A 89 7.63 2.41 15.56
C PRO A 89 8.38 1.12 15.96
N THR A 90 9.71 1.23 16.06
CA THR A 90 10.56 0.14 16.55
C THR A 90 10.18 -0.22 17.99
N SER A 91 10.19 -1.53 18.29
CA SER A 91 9.94 -2.04 19.66
C SER A 91 11.20 -2.05 20.53
N SER A 92 12.38 -1.89 19.91
CA SER A 92 13.66 -1.84 20.61
C SER A 92 13.87 -0.45 21.22
N VAL A 93 13.34 -0.25 22.42
CA VAL A 93 13.41 1.02 23.15
C VAL A 93 14.35 0.82 24.35
N ALA A 94 15.31 1.74 24.53
CA ALA A 94 16.25 1.71 25.68
C ALA A 94 15.55 2.19 26.96
N ARG A 95 14.52 1.45 27.35
CA ARG A 95 13.75 1.62 28.59
C ARG A 95 13.42 0.27 29.19
N GLU A 96 13.34 0.21 30.50
CA GLU A 96 12.83 -0.96 31.21
C GLU A 96 11.39 -1.25 30.75
N GLN A 97 11.17 -2.50 30.39
CA GLN A 97 9.88 -2.99 29.91
C GLN A 97 9.50 -4.23 30.72
N GLN A 98 8.23 -4.34 31.06
CA GLN A 98 7.70 -5.52 31.74
C GLN A 98 7.49 -6.64 30.72
N THR A 99 7.90 -7.84 31.07
CA THR A 99 7.74 -9.05 30.28
C THR A 99 7.51 -10.25 31.20
N VAL A 100 7.46 -11.43 30.64
CA VAL A 100 7.44 -12.70 31.36
C VAL A 100 8.52 -13.62 30.79
N ASP A 101 9.07 -14.48 31.65
CA ASP A 101 9.97 -15.51 31.21
C ASP A 101 9.24 -16.77 30.70
N ILE A 102 9.99 -17.82 30.34
CA ILE A 102 9.42 -19.06 29.80
C ILE A 102 8.55 -19.83 30.81
N ASN A 103 8.70 -19.51 32.11
CA ASN A 103 7.87 -20.07 33.17
C ASN A 103 6.68 -19.20 33.52
N LEU A 104 6.38 -18.17 32.71
CA LEU A 104 5.32 -17.19 32.89
C LEU A 104 5.51 -16.30 34.14
N GLU A 105 6.74 -16.22 34.68
CA GLU A 105 7.05 -15.35 35.81
C GLU A 105 7.32 -13.92 35.32
N PRO A 106 6.82 -12.88 36.02
CA PRO A 106 7.11 -11.49 35.68
C PRO A 106 8.59 -11.17 35.68
N ARG A 107 9.06 -10.47 34.64
CA ARG A 107 10.45 -10.01 34.50
C ARG A 107 10.49 -8.60 33.95
N THR A 108 11.61 -7.94 34.20
CA THR A 108 11.93 -6.66 33.57
C THR A 108 13.07 -6.89 32.58
N ILE A 109 12.92 -6.35 31.37
CA ILE A 109 13.93 -6.37 30.31
C ILE A 109 14.33 -4.96 29.92
N LEU A 110 15.63 -4.73 29.75
CA LEU A 110 16.16 -3.53 29.11
C LEU A 110 16.85 -3.95 27.81
N VAL A 111 16.37 -3.44 26.69
CA VAL A 111 16.96 -3.71 25.37
C VAL A 111 18.06 -2.69 25.13
N GLU A 112 19.31 -3.12 25.30
CA GLU A 112 20.49 -2.31 25.04
C GLU A 112 21.02 -2.56 23.62
N GLY A 113 21.64 -1.55 23.04
CA GLY A 113 22.28 -1.64 21.72
C GLY A 113 21.98 -0.43 20.82
N ARG A 114 22.62 -0.43 19.65
CA ARG A 114 22.38 0.57 18.62
C ARG A 114 21.17 0.17 17.80
N HIS A 115 20.09 0.90 17.96
CA HIS A 115 18.86 0.72 17.20
C HIS A 115 18.54 1.96 16.37
N ASP A 116 17.94 1.76 15.19
CA ASP A 116 17.46 2.88 14.39
C ASP A 116 16.26 3.55 15.09
N PRO A 117 16.23 4.86 15.19
CA PRO A 117 15.09 5.58 15.77
C PRO A 117 13.81 5.44 14.93
N SER A 118 13.96 5.15 13.64
CA SER A 118 12.85 4.90 12.72
C SER A 118 13.28 3.98 11.59
N VAL A 119 12.44 3.02 11.25
CA VAL A 119 12.66 2.11 10.10
C VAL A 119 12.10 2.69 8.79
N VAL A 120 11.33 3.77 8.85
CA VAL A 120 10.62 4.34 7.69
C VAL A 120 11.56 4.67 6.51
N PRO A 121 12.73 5.32 6.69
CA PRO A 121 13.62 5.59 5.57
C PRO A 121 14.10 4.34 4.83
N ARG A 122 14.25 3.23 5.55
CA ARG A 122 14.62 1.93 4.96
C ARG A 122 13.44 1.18 4.36
N ALA A 123 12.23 1.45 4.82
CA ALA A 123 11.02 0.84 4.32
C ALA A 123 10.62 1.40 2.95
N VAL A 124 10.94 2.65 2.62
CA VAL A 124 10.57 3.28 1.35
C VAL A 124 10.96 2.44 0.13
N PRO A 125 12.25 2.08 -0.09
CA PRO A 125 12.61 1.28 -1.25
C PRO A 125 11.99 -0.12 -1.24
N VAL A 126 11.70 -0.69 -0.08
CA VAL A 126 11.01 -1.99 0.04
C VAL A 126 9.56 -1.88 -0.44
N VAL A 127 8.85 -0.84 0.01
CA VAL A 127 7.46 -0.55 -0.43
C VAL A 127 7.41 -0.31 -1.94
N GLU A 128 8.36 0.46 -2.48
CA GLU A 128 8.46 0.70 -3.92
C GLU A 128 8.71 -0.58 -4.71
N ALA A 129 9.65 -1.41 -4.27
CA ALA A 129 9.95 -2.69 -4.90
C ALA A 129 8.75 -3.66 -4.85
N MET A 130 8.06 -3.75 -3.72
CA MET A 130 6.87 -4.60 -3.59
C MET A 130 5.73 -4.14 -4.50
N LEU A 131 5.51 -2.83 -4.62
CA LEU A 131 4.54 -2.30 -5.58
C LEU A 131 4.94 -2.63 -7.02
N ALA A 132 6.21 -2.48 -7.37
CA ALA A 132 6.72 -2.79 -8.70
C ALA A 132 6.57 -4.29 -9.05
N ILE A 133 6.79 -5.19 -8.10
CA ILE A 133 6.60 -6.64 -8.28
C ILE A 133 5.14 -6.96 -8.61
N VAL A 134 4.18 -6.44 -7.83
CA VAL A 134 2.75 -6.64 -8.06
C VAL A 134 2.35 -6.13 -9.46
N LEU A 135 2.79 -4.94 -9.81
CA LEU A 135 2.46 -4.34 -11.10
C LEU A 135 3.08 -5.09 -12.28
N ALA A 136 4.32 -5.57 -12.13
CA ALA A 136 5.01 -6.35 -13.15
C ALA A 136 4.31 -7.70 -13.38
N ASP A 137 3.92 -8.39 -12.31
CA ASP A 137 3.21 -9.67 -12.39
C ASP A 137 1.87 -9.50 -13.11
N LEU A 138 1.04 -8.54 -12.68
CA LEU A 138 -0.24 -8.25 -13.33
C LEU A 138 -0.08 -7.79 -14.79
N LEU A 139 0.99 -7.06 -15.12
CA LEU A 139 1.27 -6.68 -16.50
C LEU A 139 1.60 -7.91 -17.38
N LEU A 140 2.35 -8.86 -16.87
CA LEU A 140 2.67 -10.11 -17.55
C LEU A 140 1.41 -10.95 -17.75
N GLN A 141 0.57 -11.09 -16.72
CA GLN A 141 -0.72 -11.79 -16.80
C GLN A 141 -1.64 -11.13 -17.85
N ASN A 142 -1.78 -9.81 -17.81
CA ASN A 142 -2.59 -9.07 -18.78
C ASN A 142 -2.10 -9.25 -20.23
N ARG A 143 -0.79 -9.29 -20.43
CA ARG A 143 -0.21 -9.56 -21.76
C ARG A 143 -0.47 -11.00 -22.22
N ALA A 144 -0.38 -11.97 -21.31
CA ALA A 144 -0.63 -13.37 -21.62
C ALA A 144 -2.11 -13.66 -21.95
N ALA A 145 -3.03 -12.89 -21.37
CA ALA A 145 -4.46 -13.02 -21.63
C ALA A 145 -4.93 -12.35 -22.96
N ARG A 146 -4.09 -11.51 -23.56
CA ARG A 146 -4.36 -10.87 -24.86
C ARG A 146 -3.76 -11.71 -25.98
N ILE A 147 -4.53 -12.65 -26.50
CA ILE A 147 -4.17 -13.45 -27.69
C ILE A 147 -4.66 -12.71 -28.93
#